data_a50b7b6058e100b8db680ebc774ab33d
#
_entry.id   a50b7b6058e100b8db680ebc774ab33d
#
_cell.length_a   1.000
_cell.length_b   1.000
_cell.length_c   1.000
_cell.angle_alpha   90.00
_cell.angle_beta   90.00
_cell.angle_gamma   90.00
#
_symmetry.space_group_name_H-M   'P 1'
#
loop_
_entity.id
_entity.type
_entity.pdbx_description
1 polymer ?
#
loop_
_entity_poly.entity_id
_entity_poly.type
_entity_poly.pdbx_seq_one_letter_code
_entity_poly.pdbx_strand_id
1 'polypeptide(L)'
;IKNTLLAVLVSISMDHMEFLGHTIEEIASHKAGIIKKAIPVVTMEQEQAVSDILREEAKQKMSPFYDVSEDNLKFEEKAAKYIDFLNASAYDKRRDVRTNIAGTFQRANLAVALKTAKILCQQLDADKIYNALTQIKIPGRMEEITPGIIVDVSHNIQGMEGFVKTVEANFQGKKRILFAASHKNEEEYMKNIL
;
A
#
# COMPACT_ATOMS: atom_id res chain seq x y z
N ILE A 1 -17.58 11.36 8.61
CA ILE A 1 -17.25 10.35 9.65
C ILE A 1 -17.29 11.08 10.98
N LYS A 2 -18.09 10.59 11.95
CA LYS A 2 -18.31 11.30 13.23
C LYS A 2 -17.24 10.96 14.29
N ASN A 3 -16.71 9.74 14.30
CA ASN A 3 -15.74 9.28 15.30
C ASN A 3 -14.51 8.70 14.60
N THR A 4 -13.60 9.56 14.17
CA THR A 4 -12.34 9.14 13.55
C THR A 4 -11.33 8.86 14.66
N LEU A 5 -10.76 7.67 14.67
CA LEU A 5 -9.70 7.28 15.62
C LEU A 5 -8.29 7.52 15.03
N LEU A 6 -8.16 7.37 13.72
CA LEU A 6 -6.92 7.52 12.99
C LEU A 6 -7.24 7.76 11.51
N ALA A 7 -6.44 8.58 10.83
CA ALA A 7 -6.47 8.76 9.38
C ALA A 7 -5.31 7.98 8.75
N VAL A 8 -5.62 7.24 7.68
CA VAL A 8 -4.61 6.51 6.91
C VAL A 8 -4.59 7.04 5.50
N LEU A 9 -3.42 7.47 5.04
CA LEU A 9 -3.17 7.93 3.68
C LEU A 9 -2.17 6.97 3.02
N VAL A 10 -2.66 6.18 2.08
CA VAL A 10 -1.83 5.31 1.25
C VAL A 10 -1.25 6.10 0.07
N SER A 11 -0.57 5.44 -0.88
CA SER A 11 0.04 6.12 -2.03
C SER A 11 -0.93 7.09 -2.71
N ILE A 12 -0.44 8.29 -2.98
CA ILE A 12 -1.15 9.32 -3.72
C ILE A 12 -0.48 9.45 -5.08
N SER A 13 -1.25 9.24 -6.13
CA SER A 13 -0.82 9.31 -7.52
C SER A 13 -1.86 10.03 -8.34
N MET A 14 -1.54 10.31 -9.61
CA MET A 14 -2.45 10.91 -10.58
C MET A 14 -3.59 9.94 -10.89
N ASP A 15 -4.64 10.01 -10.09
CA ASP A 15 -5.85 9.19 -10.21
C ASP A 15 -7.08 10.05 -9.91
N HIS A 16 -8.22 9.70 -10.50
CA HIS A 16 -9.47 10.46 -10.32
C HIS A 16 -9.36 11.96 -10.65
N MET A 17 -8.54 12.31 -11.65
CA MET A 17 -8.24 13.69 -12.04
C MET A 17 -9.49 14.52 -12.34
N GLU A 18 -10.55 13.92 -12.83
CA GLU A 18 -11.83 14.58 -13.09
C GLU A 18 -12.49 15.19 -11.85
N PHE A 19 -12.15 14.66 -10.65
CA PHE A 19 -12.79 15.05 -9.39
C PHE A 19 -11.81 15.68 -8.39
N LEU A 20 -10.53 15.27 -8.42
CA LEU A 20 -9.56 15.62 -7.38
C LEU A 20 -8.58 16.69 -7.82
N GLY A 21 -8.51 17.01 -9.13
CA GLY A 21 -7.60 18.00 -9.68
C GLY A 21 -6.66 17.43 -10.74
N HIS A 22 -5.92 18.31 -11.39
CA HIS A 22 -5.04 18.00 -12.52
C HIS A 22 -3.55 17.96 -12.16
N THR A 23 -3.22 18.27 -10.90
CA THR A 23 -1.85 18.18 -10.38
C THR A 23 -1.80 17.29 -9.14
N ILE A 24 -0.62 16.75 -8.86
CA ILE A 24 -0.43 15.89 -7.69
C ILE A 24 -0.69 16.65 -6.38
N GLU A 25 -0.37 17.94 -6.37
CA GLU A 25 -0.58 18.82 -5.22
C GLU A 25 -2.07 19.06 -4.96
N GLU A 26 -2.88 19.23 -6.00
CA GLU A 26 -4.34 19.36 -5.88
C GLU A 26 -4.94 18.07 -5.31
N ILE A 27 -4.56 16.93 -5.87
CA ILE A 27 -5.00 15.60 -5.40
C ILE A 27 -4.59 15.37 -3.94
N ALA A 28 -3.33 15.70 -3.60
CA ALA A 28 -2.82 15.57 -2.24
C ALA A 28 -3.60 16.45 -1.25
N SER A 29 -3.87 17.70 -1.63
CA SER A 29 -4.64 18.63 -0.82
C SER A 29 -6.07 18.15 -0.57
N HIS A 30 -6.73 17.61 -1.60
CA HIS A 30 -8.05 16.99 -1.45
C HIS A 30 -8.02 15.79 -0.49
N LYS A 31 -7.04 14.90 -0.67
CA LYS A 31 -6.89 13.71 0.20
C LYS A 31 -6.49 14.09 1.63
N ALA A 32 -5.68 15.13 1.83
CA ALA A 32 -5.34 15.67 3.14
C ALA A 32 -6.57 16.10 3.96
N GLY A 33 -7.67 16.45 3.31
CA GLY A 33 -8.94 16.82 3.95
C GLY A 33 -9.53 15.74 4.88
N ILE A 34 -9.05 14.49 4.84
CA ILE A 34 -9.44 13.45 5.82
C ILE A 34 -8.75 13.64 7.19
N ILE A 35 -7.66 14.41 7.25
CA ILE A 35 -6.95 14.70 8.50
C ILE A 35 -7.84 15.55 9.40
N LYS A 36 -8.08 15.08 10.61
CA LYS A 36 -8.95 15.74 11.58
C LYS A 36 -8.14 16.24 12.77
N LYS A 37 -8.59 17.30 13.39
CA LYS A 37 -7.92 17.95 14.52
C LYS A 37 -7.58 16.94 15.63
N ALA A 38 -6.30 16.91 16.02
CA ALA A 38 -5.74 16.05 17.06
C ALA A 38 -5.92 14.54 16.83
N ILE A 39 -6.24 14.10 15.61
CA ILE A 39 -6.36 12.70 15.26
C ILE A 39 -5.07 12.23 14.58
N PRO A 40 -4.47 11.10 15.02
CA PRO A 40 -3.25 10.58 14.42
C PRO A 40 -3.39 10.30 12.92
N VAL A 41 -2.32 10.55 12.18
CA VAL A 41 -2.22 10.29 10.74
C VAL A 41 -1.09 9.31 10.49
N VAL A 42 -1.36 8.28 9.72
CA VAL A 42 -0.34 7.35 9.22
C VAL A 42 -0.30 7.43 7.71
N THR A 43 0.89 7.56 7.15
CA THR A 43 1.11 7.53 5.70
C THR A 43 2.30 6.64 5.35
N MET A 44 2.38 6.25 4.07
CA MET A 44 3.58 5.62 3.51
C MET A 44 4.46 6.67 2.86
N GLU A 45 5.63 6.25 2.39
CA GLU A 45 6.49 7.09 1.56
C GLU A 45 5.70 7.69 0.38
N GLN A 46 5.85 8.98 0.20
CA GLN A 46 5.19 9.77 -0.85
C GLN A 46 6.25 10.58 -1.60
N GLU A 47 5.88 11.11 -2.75
CA GLU A 47 6.65 12.17 -3.39
C GLU A 47 6.78 13.37 -2.43
N GLN A 48 7.91 14.10 -2.50
CA GLN A 48 8.21 15.17 -1.55
C GLN A 48 7.09 16.22 -1.47
N ALA A 49 6.57 16.65 -2.62
CA ALA A 49 5.48 17.63 -2.68
C ALA A 49 4.23 17.14 -1.94
N VAL A 50 3.88 15.86 -2.08
CA VAL A 50 2.76 15.24 -1.37
C VAL A 50 3.04 15.18 0.13
N SER A 51 4.23 14.71 0.52
CA SER A 51 4.63 14.63 1.93
C SER A 51 4.54 15.98 2.63
N ASP A 52 5.01 17.05 1.98
CA ASP A 52 4.99 18.40 2.52
C ASP A 52 3.57 18.89 2.77
N ILE A 53 2.65 18.66 1.82
CA ILE A 53 1.24 19.01 1.96
C ILE A 53 0.60 18.24 3.12
N LEU A 54 0.84 16.93 3.22
CA LEU A 54 0.26 16.11 4.29
C LEU A 54 0.81 16.51 5.68
N ARG A 55 2.11 16.80 5.77
CA ARG A 55 2.76 17.24 7.02
C ARG A 55 2.25 18.61 7.46
N GLU A 56 2.10 19.54 6.54
CA GLU A 56 1.59 20.88 6.85
C GLU A 56 0.13 20.83 7.32
N GLU A 57 -0.73 20.06 6.63
CA GLU A 57 -2.12 19.89 7.08
C GLU A 57 -2.19 19.23 8.46
N ALA A 58 -1.39 18.19 8.72
CA ALA A 58 -1.32 17.56 10.03
C ALA A 58 -0.86 18.53 11.12
N LYS A 59 0.13 19.38 10.84
CA LYS A 59 0.61 20.43 11.74
C LYS A 59 -0.47 21.44 12.05
N GLN A 60 -1.20 21.95 11.05
CA GLN A 60 -2.30 22.88 11.23
C GLN A 60 -3.43 22.28 12.08
N LYS A 61 -3.67 20.98 11.95
CA LYS A 61 -4.67 20.23 12.73
C LYS A 61 -4.15 19.77 14.10
N MET A 62 -2.88 20.05 14.43
CA MET A 62 -2.22 19.54 15.65
C MET A 62 -2.31 18.02 15.75
N SER A 63 -2.21 17.31 14.63
CA SER A 63 -2.35 15.87 14.50
C SER A 63 -0.98 15.20 14.54
N PRO A 64 -0.76 14.19 15.40
CA PRO A 64 0.43 13.36 15.33
C PRO A 64 0.58 12.75 13.94
N PHE A 65 1.74 12.89 13.31
CA PHE A 65 2.02 12.44 11.95
C PHE A 65 3.08 11.33 11.97
N TYR A 66 2.76 10.21 11.36
CA TYR A 66 3.61 9.03 11.29
C TYR A 66 3.83 8.63 9.84
N ASP A 67 5.06 8.77 9.38
CA ASP A 67 5.50 8.29 8.08
C ASP A 67 6.20 6.95 8.25
N VAL A 68 5.69 5.90 7.61
CA VAL A 68 6.26 4.55 7.79
C VAL A 68 7.58 4.34 7.07
N SER A 69 7.98 5.22 6.16
CA SER A 69 9.32 5.20 5.55
C SER A 69 10.43 5.42 6.59
N GLU A 70 10.09 6.06 7.71
CA GLU A 70 11.00 6.33 8.82
C GLU A 70 11.16 5.12 9.78
N ASP A 71 10.31 4.11 9.65
CA ASP A 71 10.25 2.98 10.59
C ASP A 71 11.35 1.91 10.39
N ASN A 72 12.31 2.10 9.51
CA ASN A 72 13.43 1.16 9.24
C ASN A 72 12.98 -0.30 8.99
N LEU A 73 11.81 -0.49 8.41
CA LEU A 73 11.30 -1.82 8.08
C LEU A 73 12.12 -2.40 6.92
N LYS A 74 12.73 -3.56 7.16
CA LYS A 74 13.45 -4.29 6.11
C LYS A 74 12.58 -5.40 5.57
N PHE A 75 12.47 -5.45 4.25
CA PHE A 75 11.73 -6.47 3.53
C PHE A 75 12.70 -7.22 2.61
N GLU A 76 12.59 -8.53 2.54
CA GLU A 76 13.21 -9.33 1.49
C GLU A 76 12.11 -10.00 0.67
N GLU A 77 12.26 -9.95 -0.64
CA GLU A 77 11.42 -10.68 -1.58
C GLU A 77 12.14 -11.97 -1.95
N LYS A 78 11.76 -13.08 -1.33
CA LYS A 78 12.41 -14.38 -1.57
C LYS A 78 11.71 -15.23 -2.62
N ALA A 79 10.45 -14.95 -2.92
CA ALA A 79 9.70 -15.65 -3.96
C ALA A 79 8.43 -14.88 -4.34
N ALA A 80 7.90 -15.20 -5.53
CA ALA A 80 6.69 -14.64 -6.13
C ALA A 80 5.47 -14.51 -5.22
N LYS A 81 5.37 -15.41 -4.25
CA LYS A 81 4.15 -15.62 -3.47
C LYS A 81 4.21 -15.04 -2.06
N TYR A 82 5.36 -14.49 -1.63
CA TYR A 82 5.55 -14.16 -0.23
C TYR A 82 6.35 -12.87 -0.06
N ILE A 83 5.95 -12.07 0.89
CA ILE A 83 6.76 -10.98 1.43
C ILE A 83 7.31 -11.47 2.77
N ASP A 84 8.63 -11.60 2.87
CA ASP A 84 9.29 -11.90 4.10
C ASP A 84 9.65 -10.58 4.83
N PHE A 85 9.18 -10.43 6.05
CA PHE A 85 9.55 -9.31 6.90
C PHE A 85 10.82 -9.65 7.68
N LEU A 86 11.89 -8.98 7.38
CA LEU A 86 13.17 -9.13 8.07
C LEU A 86 13.32 -8.16 9.24
N ASN A 87 12.44 -7.60 9.79
CA ASN A 87 12.60 -6.74 10.95
C ASN A 87 11.33 -5.92 11.26
N ALA A 88 10.31 -6.55 11.73
CA ALA A 88 9.20 -5.80 12.30
C ALA A 88 9.58 -5.24 13.68
N SER A 89 10.57 -4.33 13.74
CA SER A 89 10.95 -3.64 14.97
C SER A 89 9.80 -2.82 15.58
N ALA A 90 8.71 -2.67 14.81
CA ALA A 90 7.47 -2.08 15.30
C ALA A 90 6.93 -2.72 16.60
N TYR A 91 7.35 -3.95 16.93
CA TYR A 91 6.86 -4.71 18.09
C TYR A 91 7.98 -5.31 18.97
N ASP A 92 9.14 -4.67 19.03
CA ASP A 92 10.27 -4.98 19.93
C ASP A 92 10.92 -6.37 19.77
N LYS A 93 10.50 -7.19 18.82
CA LYS A 93 11.14 -8.49 18.54
C LYS A 93 11.41 -8.62 17.05
N ARG A 94 12.67 -8.87 16.71
CA ARG A 94 13.05 -9.30 15.37
C ARG A 94 12.43 -10.66 15.10
N ARG A 95 11.56 -10.72 14.11
CA ARG A 95 10.96 -11.96 13.67
C ARG A 95 10.81 -11.92 12.15
N ASP A 96 11.28 -12.97 11.50
CA ASP A 96 10.99 -13.18 10.09
C ASP A 96 9.53 -13.60 9.96
N VAL A 97 8.76 -12.81 9.26
CA VAL A 97 7.33 -13.09 9.02
C VAL A 97 7.10 -13.29 7.54
N ARG A 98 6.56 -14.43 7.20
CA ARG A 98 6.13 -14.74 5.85
C ARG A 98 4.66 -14.43 5.68
N THR A 99 4.30 -13.68 4.66
CA THR A 99 2.89 -13.39 4.34
C THR A 99 2.48 -14.08 3.04
N ASN A 100 1.19 -14.33 2.88
CA ASN A 100 0.61 -14.86 1.64
C ASN A 100 0.21 -13.75 0.65
N ILE A 101 0.76 -12.55 0.81
CA ILE A 101 0.49 -11.43 -0.09
C ILE A 101 1.68 -11.26 -1.02
N ALA A 102 1.42 -11.24 -2.32
CA ALA A 102 2.42 -10.95 -3.34
C ALA A 102 2.30 -9.49 -3.82
N GLY A 103 3.40 -8.97 -4.36
CA GLY A 103 3.46 -7.64 -4.96
C GLY A 103 4.31 -6.65 -4.18
N THR A 104 5.21 -5.98 -4.88
CA THR A 104 6.16 -5.01 -4.28
C THR A 104 5.46 -3.88 -3.54
N PHE A 105 4.31 -3.43 -4.07
CA PHE A 105 3.48 -2.38 -3.45
C PHE A 105 2.82 -2.81 -2.13
N GLN A 106 2.67 -4.10 -1.87
CA GLN A 106 2.07 -4.60 -0.64
C GLN A 106 2.98 -4.42 0.58
N ARG A 107 4.28 -4.24 0.38
CA ARG A 107 5.22 -3.95 1.48
C ARG A 107 4.85 -2.67 2.19
N ALA A 108 4.66 -1.59 1.44
CA ALA A 108 4.26 -0.31 1.99
C ALA A 108 2.86 -0.38 2.64
N ASN A 109 1.91 -1.07 2.00
CA ASN A 109 0.58 -1.28 2.57
C ASN A 109 0.64 -2.02 3.92
N LEU A 110 1.47 -3.05 4.02
CA LEU A 110 1.65 -3.80 5.26
C LEU A 110 2.34 -2.97 6.34
N ALA A 111 3.34 -2.16 5.98
CA ALA A 111 3.99 -1.24 6.90
C ALA A 111 2.99 -0.26 7.51
N VAL A 112 2.13 0.34 6.68
CA VAL A 112 1.05 1.22 7.12
C VAL A 112 0.06 0.48 8.03
N ALA A 113 -0.34 -0.73 7.66
CA ALA A 113 -1.26 -1.54 8.47
C ALA A 113 -0.67 -1.88 9.85
N LEU A 114 0.59 -2.28 9.92
CA LEU A 114 1.31 -2.57 11.17
C LEU A 114 1.43 -1.32 12.05
N LYS A 115 1.80 -0.19 11.47
CA LYS A 115 1.87 1.09 12.20
C LYS A 115 0.52 1.49 12.75
N THR A 116 -0.52 1.38 11.93
CA THR A 116 -1.90 1.66 12.33
C THR A 116 -2.33 0.76 13.48
N ALA A 117 -2.09 -0.54 13.39
CA ALA A 117 -2.41 -1.48 14.45
C ALA A 117 -1.67 -1.15 15.75
N LYS A 118 -0.38 -0.79 15.68
CA LYS A 118 0.41 -0.38 16.86
C LYS A 118 -0.16 0.86 17.56
N ILE A 119 -0.62 1.84 16.80
CA ILE A 119 -1.19 3.07 17.36
C ILE A 119 -2.55 2.81 18.01
N LEU A 120 -3.40 2.03 17.35
CA LEU A 120 -4.78 1.78 17.81
C LEU A 120 -4.85 0.74 18.93
N CYS A 121 -3.94 -0.23 18.93
CA CYS A 121 -3.98 -1.40 19.80
C CYS A 121 -2.65 -1.58 20.51
N GLN A 122 -2.40 -0.76 21.54
CA GLN A 122 -1.12 -0.74 22.28
C GLN A 122 -0.77 -2.07 22.98
N GLN A 123 -1.76 -2.95 23.20
CA GLN A 123 -1.58 -4.24 23.89
C GLN A 123 -1.68 -5.44 22.94
N LEU A 124 -1.49 -5.23 21.64
CA LEU A 124 -1.50 -6.34 20.67
C LEU A 124 -0.31 -7.28 20.93
N ASP A 125 -0.63 -8.54 21.08
CA ASP A 125 0.35 -9.63 21.15
C ASP A 125 1.01 -9.78 19.78
N ALA A 126 2.36 -9.69 19.78
CA ALA A 126 3.15 -9.81 18.55
C ALA A 126 2.92 -11.16 17.85
N ASP A 127 2.77 -12.26 18.62
CA ASP A 127 2.54 -13.58 18.05
C ASP A 127 1.18 -13.68 17.33
N LYS A 128 0.16 -13.02 17.86
CA LYS A 128 -1.16 -12.95 17.20
C LYS A 128 -1.10 -12.16 15.90
N ILE A 129 -0.34 -11.06 15.88
CA ILE A 129 -0.15 -10.26 14.65
C ILE A 129 0.57 -11.11 13.60
N TYR A 130 1.67 -11.75 13.96
CA TYR A 130 2.44 -12.57 13.04
C TYR A 130 1.62 -13.73 12.49
N ASN A 131 0.85 -14.41 13.34
CA ASN A 131 -0.06 -15.46 12.88
C ASN A 131 -1.15 -14.93 11.93
N ALA A 132 -1.70 -13.75 12.18
CA ALA A 132 -2.66 -13.11 11.28
C ALA A 132 -2.02 -12.78 9.93
N LEU A 133 -0.78 -12.27 9.91
CA LEU A 133 -0.07 -11.94 8.67
C LEU A 133 0.20 -13.17 7.79
N THR A 134 0.46 -14.34 8.37
CA THR A 134 0.64 -15.58 7.61
C THR A 134 -0.65 -16.10 6.97
N GLN A 135 -1.80 -15.66 7.45
CA GLN A 135 -3.12 -16.10 6.99
C GLN A 135 -3.83 -15.06 6.13
N ILE A 136 -3.25 -13.87 5.99
CA ILE A 136 -3.89 -12.77 5.25
C ILE A 136 -4.09 -13.13 3.78
N LYS A 137 -5.27 -12.85 3.27
CA LYS A 137 -5.62 -12.94 1.85
C LYS A 137 -6.32 -11.67 1.43
N ILE A 138 -5.93 -11.13 0.30
CA ILE A 138 -6.57 -9.96 -0.29
C ILE A 138 -7.09 -10.38 -1.67
N PRO A 139 -8.40 -10.64 -1.81
CA PRO A 139 -8.98 -11.08 -3.07
C PRO A 139 -8.65 -10.11 -4.21
N GLY A 140 -8.27 -10.64 -5.37
CA GLY A 140 -7.93 -9.86 -6.54
C GLY A 140 -6.65 -9.03 -6.43
N ARG A 141 -5.74 -9.35 -5.52
CA ARG A 141 -4.41 -8.71 -5.42
C ARG A 141 -3.32 -9.76 -5.58
N MET A 142 -2.82 -9.94 -6.79
CA MET A 142 -1.87 -11.01 -7.15
C MET A 142 -2.34 -12.39 -6.64
N GLU A 143 -3.64 -12.60 -6.63
CA GLU A 143 -4.27 -13.80 -6.08
C GLU A 143 -4.12 -14.97 -7.05
N GLU A 144 -3.46 -16.03 -6.62
CA GLU A 144 -3.44 -17.30 -7.36
C GLU A 144 -4.72 -18.08 -7.04
N ILE A 145 -5.70 -18.00 -7.94
CA ILE A 145 -7.01 -18.67 -7.78
C ILE A 145 -6.95 -20.16 -8.05
N THR A 146 -6.00 -20.58 -8.88
CA THR A 146 -5.64 -21.97 -9.17
C THR A 146 -4.19 -21.99 -9.66
N PRO A 147 -3.47 -23.12 -9.58
CA PRO A 147 -2.07 -23.16 -10.01
C PRO A 147 -1.84 -22.56 -11.40
N GLY A 148 -1.03 -21.50 -11.45
CA GLY A 148 -0.68 -20.79 -12.68
C GLY A 148 -1.70 -19.77 -13.19
N ILE A 149 -2.83 -19.55 -12.50
CA ILE A 149 -3.79 -18.49 -12.84
C ILE A 149 -3.81 -17.45 -11.73
N ILE A 150 -3.34 -16.25 -12.06
CA ILE A 150 -3.24 -15.11 -11.14
C ILE A 150 -4.24 -14.05 -11.54
N VAL A 151 -4.94 -13.51 -10.57
CA VAL A 151 -5.89 -12.40 -10.72
C VAL A 151 -5.36 -11.18 -9.98
N ASP A 152 -5.39 -10.04 -10.67
CA ASP A 152 -5.14 -8.74 -10.07
C ASP A 152 -6.17 -7.73 -10.57
N VAL A 153 -6.63 -6.82 -9.70
CA VAL A 153 -7.63 -5.80 -10.01
C VAL A 153 -7.02 -4.41 -10.12
N SER A 154 -5.76 -4.32 -10.51
CA SER A 154 -5.12 -3.04 -10.82
C SER A 154 -5.92 -2.30 -11.89
N HIS A 155 -6.22 -1.04 -11.63
CA HIS A 155 -7.12 -0.21 -12.44
C HIS A 155 -6.61 1.21 -12.66
N ASN A 156 -5.35 1.45 -12.31
CA ASN A 156 -4.63 2.69 -12.59
C ASN A 156 -3.19 2.37 -13.01
N ILE A 157 -2.49 3.36 -13.55
CA ILE A 157 -1.14 3.20 -14.12
C ILE A 157 -0.17 2.65 -13.09
N GLN A 158 -0.13 3.23 -11.90
CA GLN A 158 0.76 2.80 -10.82
C GLN A 158 0.51 1.34 -10.40
N GLY A 159 -0.76 0.93 -10.33
CA GLY A 159 -1.15 -0.45 -10.04
C GLY A 159 -0.68 -1.41 -11.14
N MET A 160 -0.86 -1.03 -12.42
CA MET A 160 -0.42 -1.83 -13.56
C MET A 160 1.11 -1.98 -13.61
N GLU A 161 1.86 -0.92 -13.38
CA GLU A 161 3.32 -0.98 -13.27
C GLU A 161 3.76 -1.93 -12.15
N GLY A 162 3.13 -1.84 -10.99
CA GLY A 162 3.40 -2.72 -9.85
C GLY A 162 3.09 -4.19 -10.18
N PHE A 163 1.97 -4.43 -10.88
CA PHE A 163 1.60 -5.75 -11.38
C PHE A 163 2.66 -6.30 -12.35
N VAL A 164 3.02 -5.55 -13.39
CA VAL A 164 4.02 -5.96 -14.39
C VAL A 164 5.36 -6.25 -13.73
N LYS A 165 5.88 -5.36 -12.91
CA LYS A 165 7.13 -5.57 -12.15
C LYS A 165 7.08 -6.86 -11.32
N THR A 166 5.96 -7.12 -10.66
CA THR A 166 5.80 -8.33 -9.85
C THR A 166 5.78 -9.58 -10.73
N VAL A 167 5.08 -9.56 -11.85
CA VAL A 167 5.01 -10.68 -12.79
C VAL A 167 6.37 -10.96 -13.42
N GLU A 168 7.11 -9.94 -13.84
CA GLU A 168 8.44 -10.08 -14.43
C GLU A 168 9.45 -10.65 -13.43
N ALA A 169 9.45 -10.16 -12.21
CA ALA A 169 10.36 -10.62 -11.17
C ALA A 169 10.14 -12.09 -10.77
N ASN A 170 8.91 -12.57 -10.90
CA ASN A 170 8.49 -13.78 -10.20
C ASN A 170 8.04 -14.93 -11.12
N PHE A 171 7.74 -14.67 -12.37
CA PHE A 171 7.24 -15.68 -13.28
C PHE A 171 8.12 -15.80 -14.53
N GLN A 172 8.76 -16.94 -14.69
CA GLN A 172 9.59 -17.24 -15.86
C GLN A 172 8.75 -17.84 -17.00
N GLY A 173 9.23 -17.67 -18.23
CA GLY A 173 8.64 -18.27 -19.41
C GLY A 173 7.48 -17.48 -20.02
N LYS A 174 6.75 -18.12 -20.93
CA LYS A 174 5.66 -17.49 -21.70
C LYS A 174 4.45 -17.21 -20.81
N LYS A 175 3.98 -16.00 -20.83
CA LYS A 175 2.81 -15.53 -20.10
C LYS A 175 1.65 -15.30 -21.07
N ARG A 176 0.43 -15.45 -20.60
CA ARG A 176 -0.79 -15.05 -21.28
C ARG A 176 -1.56 -14.11 -20.36
N ILE A 177 -1.91 -12.94 -20.86
CA ILE A 177 -2.65 -11.94 -20.09
C ILE A 177 -4.03 -11.82 -20.67
N LEU A 178 -5.05 -11.96 -19.83
CA LEU A 178 -6.42 -11.57 -20.12
C LEU A 178 -6.68 -10.23 -19.43
N PHE A 179 -6.88 -9.20 -20.21
CA PHE A 179 -7.10 -7.86 -19.70
C PHE A 179 -8.53 -7.41 -19.99
N ALA A 180 -9.15 -6.78 -19.00
CA ALA A 180 -10.43 -6.11 -19.15
C ALA A 180 -10.41 -4.79 -18.38
N ALA A 181 -10.85 -3.71 -19.02
CA ALA A 181 -10.96 -2.40 -18.40
C ALA A 181 -12.33 -1.78 -18.70
N SER A 182 -12.80 -0.90 -17.85
CA SER A 182 -13.91 0.00 -18.18
C SER A 182 -13.37 1.15 -19.04
N HIS A 183 -14.17 1.69 -19.93
CA HIS A 183 -13.92 2.61 -21.06
C HIS A 183 -12.90 3.76 -20.92
N LYS A 184 -12.12 3.85 -19.86
CA LYS A 184 -11.15 4.93 -19.67
C LYS A 184 -9.72 4.40 -19.74
N ASN A 185 -8.92 4.98 -20.66
CA ASN A 185 -7.47 4.79 -20.76
C ASN A 185 -6.97 3.37 -21.12
N GLU A 186 -7.76 2.57 -21.84
CA GLU A 186 -7.38 1.21 -22.28
C GLU A 186 -6.03 1.19 -23.02
N GLU A 187 -5.78 2.14 -23.91
CA GLU A 187 -4.53 2.22 -24.67
C GLU A 187 -3.30 2.48 -23.78
N GLU A 188 -3.46 3.31 -22.76
CA GLU A 188 -2.38 3.64 -21.83
C GLU A 188 -2.04 2.45 -20.91
N TYR A 189 -3.06 1.72 -20.48
CA TYR A 189 -2.85 0.48 -19.72
C TYR A 189 -2.18 -0.60 -20.55
N MET A 190 -2.58 -0.76 -21.81
CA MET A 190 -1.99 -1.75 -22.70
C MET A 190 -0.51 -1.47 -22.99
N LYS A 191 -0.09 -0.21 -23.11
CA LYS A 191 1.32 0.16 -23.29
C LYS A 191 2.22 -0.28 -22.15
N ASN A 192 1.68 -0.40 -20.94
CA ASN A 192 2.43 -0.86 -19.76
C ASN A 192 2.48 -2.40 -19.63
N ILE A 193 1.64 -3.12 -20.38
CA ILE A 193 1.58 -4.58 -20.36
C ILE A 193 2.41 -5.21 -21.50
N LEU A 194 2.56 -4.50 -22.61
CA LEU A 194 3.28 -4.94 -23.83
C LEU A 194 4.76 -4.55 -23.77
#